data_23e45dce20bcd453981c4a7c71c732c5
#
_entry.id   23e45dce20bcd453981c4a7c71c732c5
#
_cell.length_a   1.000
_cell.length_b   1.000
_cell.length_c   1.000
_cell.angle_alpha   90.00
_cell.angle_beta   90.00
_cell.angle_gamma   90.00
#
_symmetry.space_group_name_H-M   'P 1'
#
loop_
_entity.id
_entity.type
_entity.pdbx_description
1 polymer ?
#
loop_
_entity_poly.entity_id
_entity_poly.type
_entity_poly.pdbx_seq_one_letter_code
_entity_poly.pdbx_strand_id
1 'polypeptide(L)'
;MTIDPAAEYIMSVSVRDRGLKLIDRDMKQQVQRLKDAGNYEAAARLKQTVAELKDNLELSSAASGIDSLVQYFYDHTVSFLDYFTEKDSLIILDEPARVAEKGEAVTAEYRESMMGRLEKGYVLPGQTEAIYECR
;
A
#
# COMPACT_ATOMS: atom_id res chain seq x y z
N MET A 1 -5.97 -10.22 -32.59
CA MET A 1 -5.85 -10.66 -31.19
C MET A 1 -5.40 -9.45 -30.39
N THR A 2 -6.30 -8.81 -29.67
CA THR A 2 -5.96 -7.64 -28.82
C THR A 2 -5.52 -8.23 -27.48
N ILE A 3 -4.30 -7.94 -27.07
CA ILE A 3 -3.81 -8.28 -25.73
C ILE A 3 -4.14 -7.06 -24.88
N ASP A 4 -5.20 -7.16 -24.07
CA ASP A 4 -5.50 -6.13 -23.09
C ASP A 4 -4.43 -6.16 -21.99
N PRO A 5 -4.02 -5.00 -21.45
CA PRO A 5 -3.10 -4.95 -20.32
C PRO A 5 -3.70 -5.75 -19.17
N ALA A 6 -2.91 -6.65 -18.58
CA ALA A 6 -3.33 -7.43 -17.44
C ALA A 6 -3.67 -6.48 -16.29
N ALA A 7 -4.96 -6.44 -15.91
CA ALA A 7 -5.36 -5.81 -14.67
C ALA A 7 -5.01 -6.79 -13.55
N GLU A 8 -3.99 -6.50 -12.76
CA GLU A 8 -3.55 -7.36 -11.66
C GLU A 8 -4.60 -7.44 -10.54
N TYR A 9 -5.51 -6.48 -10.50
CA TYR A 9 -6.53 -6.39 -9.44
C TYR A 9 -7.93 -6.36 -10.05
N ILE A 10 -8.69 -7.41 -9.77
CA ILE A 10 -10.12 -7.48 -10.08
C ILE A 10 -10.89 -7.19 -8.78
N MET A 11 -11.41 -5.99 -8.66
CA MET A 11 -12.21 -5.59 -7.51
C MET A 11 -13.70 -5.70 -7.80
N SER A 12 -14.44 -6.39 -6.93
CA SER A 12 -15.90 -6.26 -6.91
C SER A 12 -16.30 -4.87 -6.41
N VAL A 13 -17.49 -4.41 -6.81
CA VAL A 13 -18.03 -3.12 -6.35
C VAL A 13 -18.06 -3.02 -4.82
N SER A 14 -18.44 -4.11 -4.14
CA SER A 14 -18.49 -4.15 -2.66
C SER A 14 -17.10 -4.01 -2.01
N VAL A 15 -16.06 -4.63 -2.58
CA VAL A 15 -14.67 -4.50 -2.10
C VAL A 15 -14.18 -3.07 -2.30
N ARG A 16 -14.44 -2.51 -3.48
CA ARG A 16 -14.08 -1.11 -3.79
C ARG A 16 -14.75 -0.13 -2.81
N ASP A 17 -16.05 -0.23 -2.62
CA ASP A 17 -16.80 0.67 -1.74
C ASP A 17 -16.35 0.57 -0.27
N ARG A 18 -16.01 -0.64 0.19
CA ARG A 18 -15.42 -0.86 1.52
C ARG A 18 -14.06 -0.18 1.62
N GLY A 19 -13.18 -0.40 0.66
CA GLY A 19 -11.85 0.21 0.64
C GLY A 19 -11.89 1.73 0.61
N LEU A 20 -12.77 2.32 -0.20
CA LEU A 20 -12.96 3.77 -0.24
C LEU A 20 -13.42 4.35 1.10
N LYS A 21 -14.28 3.65 1.85
CA LYS A 21 -14.69 4.07 3.21
C LYS A 21 -13.51 4.04 4.19
N LEU A 22 -12.65 3.03 4.10
CA LEU A 22 -11.44 2.94 4.94
C LEU A 22 -10.46 4.06 4.61
N ILE A 23 -10.22 4.31 3.33
CA ILE A 23 -9.40 5.43 2.84
C ILE A 23 -9.93 6.77 3.38
N ASP A 24 -11.24 7.00 3.31
CA ASP A 24 -11.86 8.22 3.84
C ASP A 24 -11.66 8.39 5.34
N ARG A 25 -11.81 7.31 6.08
CA ARG A 25 -11.58 7.32 7.53
C ARG A 25 -10.15 7.68 7.86
N ASP A 26 -9.20 7.00 7.25
CA ASP A 26 -7.77 7.21 7.50
C ASP A 26 -7.32 8.60 7.03
N MET A 27 -7.81 9.06 5.89
CA MET A 27 -7.58 10.43 5.41
C MET A 27 -8.06 11.47 6.43
N LYS A 28 -9.27 11.34 6.96
CA LYS A 28 -9.81 12.27 7.95
C LYS A 28 -8.97 12.30 9.22
N GLN A 29 -8.57 11.13 9.71
CA GLN A 29 -7.72 11.02 10.91
C GLN A 29 -6.35 11.64 10.69
N GLN A 30 -5.70 11.33 9.56
CA GLN A 30 -4.37 11.86 9.26
C GLN A 30 -4.40 13.36 8.99
N VAL A 31 -5.41 13.87 8.30
CA VAL A 31 -5.61 15.32 8.10
C VAL A 31 -5.75 16.03 9.45
N GLN A 32 -6.47 15.43 10.40
CA GLN A 32 -6.60 16.02 11.73
C GLN A 32 -5.25 16.05 12.45
N ARG A 33 -4.51 14.95 12.46
CA ARG A 33 -3.16 14.88 13.05
C ARG A 33 -2.21 15.92 12.47
N LEU A 34 -2.21 16.08 11.14
CA LEU A 34 -1.37 17.07 10.45
C LEU A 34 -1.74 18.49 10.86
N LYS A 35 -3.02 18.79 11.01
CA LYS A 35 -3.50 20.10 11.47
C LYS A 35 -3.10 20.37 12.93
N ASP A 36 -3.26 19.37 13.80
CA ASP A 36 -2.90 19.49 15.22
C ASP A 36 -1.38 19.70 15.39
N ALA A 37 -0.58 19.17 14.46
CA ALA A 37 0.86 19.43 14.35
C ALA A 37 1.20 20.77 13.65
N GLY A 38 0.20 21.56 13.26
CA GLY A 38 0.41 22.85 12.55
C GLY A 38 0.76 22.73 11.07
N ASN A 39 0.74 21.51 10.51
CA ASN A 39 1.13 21.27 9.12
C ASN A 39 -0.08 21.31 8.17
N TYR A 40 -0.64 22.50 8.00
CA TYR A 40 -1.84 22.73 7.18
C TYR A 40 -1.63 22.46 5.69
N GLU A 41 -0.43 22.71 5.19
CA GLU A 41 -0.07 22.44 3.79
C GLU A 41 -0.11 20.94 3.47
N ALA A 42 0.50 20.13 4.32
CA ALA A 42 0.45 18.67 4.17
C ALA A 42 -0.98 18.13 4.30
N ALA A 43 -1.77 18.70 5.21
CA ALA A 43 -3.19 18.34 5.35
C ALA A 43 -4.01 18.66 4.09
N ALA A 44 -3.75 19.79 3.44
CA ALA A 44 -4.41 20.17 2.18
C ALA A 44 -3.96 19.24 1.04
N ARG A 45 -2.66 18.96 0.95
CA ARG A 45 -2.09 18.05 -0.06
C ARG A 45 -2.67 16.65 0.06
N LEU A 46 -2.77 16.10 1.27
CA LEU A 46 -3.34 14.77 1.48
C LEU A 46 -4.79 14.67 0.98
N LYS A 47 -5.60 15.71 1.25
CA LYS A 47 -6.98 15.75 0.75
C LYS A 47 -7.05 15.74 -0.78
N GLN A 48 -6.18 16.51 -1.43
CA GLN A 48 -6.11 16.56 -2.89
C GLN A 48 -5.67 15.21 -3.46
N THR A 49 -4.60 14.62 -2.93
CA THR A 49 -4.11 13.31 -3.35
C THR A 49 -5.18 12.22 -3.25
N VAL A 50 -5.95 12.21 -2.15
CA VAL A 50 -7.04 11.24 -1.98
C VAL A 50 -8.22 11.53 -2.92
N ALA A 51 -8.54 12.78 -3.22
CA ALA A 51 -9.58 13.13 -4.18
C ALA A 51 -9.21 12.63 -5.59
N GLU A 52 -8.00 12.93 -6.06
CA GLU A 52 -7.48 12.46 -7.35
C GLU A 52 -7.46 10.93 -7.44
N LEU A 53 -7.09 10.26 -6.36
CA LEU A 53 -7.12 8.80 -6.29
C LEU A 53 -8.53 8.24 -6.46
N LYS A 54 -9.53 8.84 -5.81
CA LYS A 54 -10.93 8.42 -5.92
C LYS A 54 -11.47 8.61 -7.33
N ASP A 55 -11.21 9.76 -7.92
CA ASP A 55 -11.60 10.05 -9.30
C ASP A 55 -11.01 9.01 -10.26
N ASN A 56 -9.74 8.65 -10.09
CA ASN A 56 -9.09 7.61 -10.89
C ASN A 56 -9.71 6.21 -10.67
N LEU A 57 -10.08 5.87 -9.45
CA LEU A 57 -10.74 4.59 -9.13
C LEU A 57 -12.17 4.50 -9.66
N GLU A 58 -12.86 5.62 -9.81
CA GLU A 58 -14.19 5.68 -10.42
C GLU A 58 -14.14 5.58 -11.93
N LEU A 59 -13.13 6.18 -12.57
CA LEU A 59 -12.98 6.22 -14.02
C LEU A 59 -12.40 4.94 -14.61
N SER A 60 -11.64 4.17 -13.85
CA SER A 60 -10.97 2.96 -14.31
C SER A 60 -10.93 1.87 -13.25
N SER A 61 -11.37 0.67 -13.62
CA SER A 61 -11.21 -0.53 -12.80
C SER A 61 -9.74 -0.98 -12.67
N ALA A 62 -8.85 -0.43 -13.50
CA ALA A 62 -7.42 -0.69 -13.54
C ALA A 62 -6.63 0.58 -13.22
N ALA A 63 -6.97 1.25 -12.12
CA ALA A 63 -6.29 2.48 -11.71
C ALA A 63 -4.83 2.21 -11.36
N SER A 64 -3.94 2.95 -12.00
CA SER A 64 -2.52 2.96 -11.66
C SER A 64 -2.33 3.43 -10.22
N GLY A 65 -1.53 2.72 -9.43
CA GLY A 65 -1.25 3.06 -8.04
C GLY A 65 -2.10 2.33 -6.98
N ILE A 66 -3.00 1.43 -7.39
CA ILE A 66 -3.74 0.54 -6.47
C ILE A 66 -2.79 -0.32 -5.63
N ASP A 67 -1.64 -0.71 -6.18
CA ASP A 67 -0.65 -1.57 -5.52
C ASP A 67 -0.26 -1.06 -4.13
N SER A 68 -0.10 0.25 -3.99
CA SER A 68 0.23 0.87 -2.71
C SER A 68 -0.94 0.96 -1.73
N LEU A 69 -2.14 0.60 -2.18
CA LEU A 69 -3.40 0.72 -1.43
C LEU A 69 -4.04 -0.65 -1.16
N VAL A 70 -3.35 -1.72 -1.49
CA VAL A 70 -3.87 -3.10 -1.42
C VAL A 70 -4.46 -3.42 -0.03
N GLN A 71 -3.88 -2.91 1.06
CA GLN A 71 -4.36 -3.10 2.43
C GLN A 71 -5.74 -2.48 2.71
N TYR A 72 -6.19 -1.52 1.90
CA TYR A 72 -7.53 -0.96 2.03
C TYR A 72 -8.61 -1.82 1.37
N PHE A 73 -8.23 -2.61 0.39
CA PHE A 73 -9.17 -3.38 -0.42
C PHE A 73 -9.21 -4.86 -0.05
N TYR A 74 -8.10 -5.42 0.46
CA TYR A 74 -7.98 -6.82 0.78
C TYR A 74 -7.62 -7.02 2.25
N ASP A 75 -8.36 -7.90 2.92
CA ASP A 75 -8.15 -8.19 4.35
C ASP A 75 -6.87 -9.02 4.57
N HIS A 76 -6.46 -9.77 3.55
CA HIS A 76 -5.28 -10.60 3.56
C HIS A 76 -4.53 -10.48 2.25
N THR A 77 -3.23 -10.30 2.35
CA THR A 77 -2.29 -10.40 1.25
C THR A 77 -1.37 -11.58 1.51
N VAL A 78 -0.90 -12.20 0.44
CA VAL A 78 0.03 -13.32 0.50
C VAL A 78 1.36 -12.93 -0.14
N SER A 79 2.45 -13.47 0.38
CA SER A 79 3.78 -13.29 -0.22
C SER A 79 3.97 -14.26 -1.39
N PHE A 80 4.99 -14.02 -2.20
CA PHE A 80 5.37 -14.97 -3.24
C PHE A 80 5.68 -16.36 -2.66
N LEU A 81 6.21 -16.44 -1.46
CA LEU A 81 6.55 -17.71 -0.80
C LEU A 81 5.32 -18.53 -0.41
N ASP A 82 4.18 -17.90 -0.20
CA ASP A 82 2.93 -18.59 0.17
C ASP A 82 2.37 -19.44 -0.99
N TYR A 83 2.84 -19.23 -2.23
CA TYR A 83 2.50 -20.09 -3.36
C TYR A 83 3.22 -21.43 -3.35
N PHE A 84 4.26 -21.59 -2.53
CA PHE A 84 5.00 -22.85 -2.41
C PHE A 84 4.54 -23.62 -1.20
N THR A 85 4.15 -24.88 -1.41
CA THR A 85 3.70 -25.74 -0.32
C THR A 85 4.87 -26.54 0.25
N GLU A 86 4.83 -26.81 1.55
CA GLU A 86 5.86 -27.62 2.22
C GLU A 86 6.00 -29.04 1.63
N LYS A 87 4.95 -29.53 0.94
CA LYS A 87 4.92 -30.90 0.39
C LYS A 87 5.60 -31.01 -0.96
N ASP A 88 5.50 -29.95 -1.78
CA ASP A 88 5.87 -30.02 -3.20
C ASP A 88 7.02 -29.07 -3.55
N SER A 89 7.58 -28.34 -2.56
CA SER A 89 8.56 -27.32 -2.81
C SER A 89 9.72 -27.40 -1.83
N LEU A 90 10.94 -27.20 -2.33
CA LEU A 90 12.15 -27.02 -1.55
C LEU A 90 12.70 -25.62 -1.82
N ILE A 91 12.75 -24.79 -0.80
CA ILE A 91 13.32 -23.44 -0.87
C ILE A 91 14.71 -23.48 -0.29
N ILE A 92 15.72 -23.12 -1.09
CA ILE A 92 17.11 -23.06 -0.69
C ILE A 92 17.51 -21.58 -0.62
N LEU A 93 17.97 -21.15 0.56
CA LEU A 93 18.56 -19.82 0.75
C LEU A 93 20.07 -19.92 0.68
N ASP A 94 20.65 -19.24 -0.30
CA ASP A 94 22.08 -19.03 -0.36
C ASP A 94 22.45 -17.79 0.45
N GLU A 95 23.50 -17.86 1.26
CA GLU A 95 23.93 -16.81 2.19
C GLU A 95 22.80 -16.23 3.07
N PRO A 96 22.09 -17.03 3.87
CA PRO A 96 20.87 -16.62 4.56
C PRO A 96 21.06 -15.41 5.51
N ALA A 97 22.23 -15.31 6.13
CA ALA A 97 22.57 -14.16 6.98
C ALA A 97 22.60 -12.84 6.19
N ARG A 98 23.14 -12.87 4.96
CA ARG A 98 23.21 -11.72 4.08
C ARG A 98 21.84 -11.34 3.52
N VAL A 99 21.00 -12.33 3.24
CA VAL A 99 19.60 -12.11 2.83
C VAL A 99 18.83 -11.40 3.94
N ALA A 100 18.96 -11.88 5.20
CA ALA A 100 18.31 -11.28 6.37
C ALA A 100 18.80 -9.84 6.60
N GLU A 101 20.09 -9.60 6.62
CA GLU A 101 20.69 -8.25 6.77
C GLU A 101 20.17 -7.29 5.70
N LYS A 102 20.14 -7.74 4.44
CA LYS A 102 19.61 -6.91 3.34
C LYS A 102 18.12 -6.64 3.47
N GLY A 103 17.34 -7.63 3.90
CA GLY A 103 15.93 -7.50 4.17
C GLY A 103 15.62 -6.47 5.26
N GLU A 104 16.37 -6.52 6.37
CA GLU A 104 16.26 -5.54 7.45
C GLU A 104 16.60 -4.13 6.99
N ALA A 105 17.69 -3.97 6.22
CA ALA A 105 18.09 -2.68 5.67
C ALA A 105 17.01 -2.08 4.76
N VAL A 106 16.47 -2.88 3.82
CA VAL A 106 15.38 -2.45 2.92
C VAL A 106 14.12 -2.07 3.71
N THR A 107 13.78 -2.85 4.74
CA THR A 107 12.62 -2.56 5.60
C THR A 107 12.81 -1.24 6.34
N ALA A 108 14.00 -0.98 6.88
CA ALA A 108 14.31 0.27 7.56
C ALA A 108 14.24 1.48 6.62
N GLU A 109 14.85 1.41 5.44
CA GLU A 109 14.80 2.46 4.41
C GLU A 109 13.36 2.75 3.96
N TYR A 110 12.56 1.70 3.76
CA TYR A 110 11.15 1.83 3.39
C TYR A 110 10.38 2.58 4.47
N ARG A 111 10.50 2.17 5.73
CA ARG A 111 9.82 2.81 6.86
C ARG A 111 10.18 4.28 6.99
N GLU A 112 11.46 4.61 6.93
CA GLU A 112 11.94 6.00 6.99
C GLU A 112 11.36 6.83 5.84
N SER A 113 11.42 6.32 4.61
CA SER A 113 10.86 6.97 3.44
C SER A 113 9.35 7.21 3.58
N MET A 114 8.60 6.19 4.02
CA MET A 114 7.15 6.28 4.15
C MET A 114 6.72 7.21 5.29
N MET A 115 7.44 7.23 6.42
CA MET A 115 7.20 8.19 7.50
C MET A 115 7.38 9.63 7.02
N GLY A 116 8.46 9.92 6.31
CA GLY A 116 8.66 11.25 5.73
C GLY A 116 7.58 11.67 4.72
N ARG A 117 7.06 10.72 3.94
CA ARG A 117 5.94 10.96 3.01
C ARG A 117 4.62 11.18 3.75
N LEU A 118 4.39 10.43 4.83
CA LEU A 118 3.19 10.55 5.66
C LEU A 118 3.11 11.92 6.33
N GLU A 119 4.22 12.42 6.89
CA GLU A 119 4.32 13.74 7.49
C GLU A 119 4.12 14.88 6.48
N LYS A 120 4.52 14.66 5.23
CA LYS A 120 4.34 15.62 4.14
C LYS A 120 2.98 15.52 3.43
N GLY A 121 2.12 14.58 3.82
CA GLY A 121 0.78 14.39 3.26
C GLY A 121 0.76 13.77 1.85
N TYR A 122 1.76 12.98 1.49
CA TYR A 122 1.81 12.29 0.20
C TYR A 122 1.20 10.90 0.22
N VAL A 123 1.09 10.28 1.39
CA VAL A 123 0.58 8.92 1.56
C VAL A 123 -0.37 8.84 2.75
N LEU A 124 -1.20 7.81 2.75
CA LEU A 124 -2.09 7.44 3.86
C LEU A 124 -1.38 6.49 4.83
N PRO A 125 -1.81 6.42 6.10
CA PRO A 125 -1.24 5.50 7.09
C PRO A 125 -1.19 4.04 6.61
N GLY A 126 -2.26 3.50 6.04
CA GLY A 126 -2.30 2.12 5.57
C GLY A 126 -1.28 1.79 4.47
N GLN A 127 -0.81 2.78 3.70
CA GLN A 127 0.24 2.57 2.70
C GLN A 127 1.60 2.29 3.34
N THR A 128 1.82 2.65 4.60
CA THR A 128 3.07 2.40 5.31
C THR A 128 3.25 0.92 5.70
N GLU A 129 2.19 0.13 5.62
CA GLU A 129 2.15 -1.30 5.97
C GLU A 129 2.33 -2.21 4.75
N ALA A 130 2.62 -1.64 3.57
CA ALA A 130 2.70 -2.37 2.31
C ALA A 130 4.00 -3.19 2.12
N ILE A 131 4.75 -3.48 3.18
CA ILE A 131 5.96 -4.31 3.14
C ILE A 131 5.87 -5.44 4.17
N TYR A 132 6.25 -6.64 3.75
CA TYR A 132 6.42 -7.77 4.67
C TYR A 132 7.73 -7.64 5.43
N GLU A 133 7.68 -7.85 6.75
CA GLU A 133 8.88 -7.89 7.58
C GLU A 133 9.60 -9.22 7.41
N CYS A 134 10.91 -9.17 7.30
CA CYS A 134 11.75 -10.36 7.46
C CYS A 134 11.70 -10.79 8.94
N ARG A 135 11.06 -11.90 9.21
CA ARG A 135 11.02 -12.54 10.54
C ARG A 135 11.82 -13.83 10.51
#